data_6292eb2267a3528fafdc0f7f9ccbf4f2
#
_entry.id   6292eb2267a3528fafdc0f7f9ccbf4f2
#
_cell.length_a   1.000
_cell.length_b   1.000
_cell.length_c   1.000
_cell.angle_alpha   90.00
_cell.angle_beta   90.00
_cell.angle_gamma   90.00
#
_symmetry.space_group_name_H-M   'P 1'
#
loop_
_entity.id
_entity.type
_entity.pdbx_description
1 polymer ?
#
loop_
_entity_poly.entity_id
_entity_poly.type
_entity_poly.pdbx_seq_one_letter_code
_entity_poly.pdbx_strand_id
1 'polypeptide(L)'
;MIRYILIGLLLCGQAISFAQIIYHDASNFPLLGKATEANSARYERFPDSLRNISRSPLWNLSRNSAGMAIRFRSNSTQIAVKWENLFNNHMNHMTDVGTKGLDLYCLQENGDWRFVNSARPTAKTNSATIIANMQPKEREYMLYLPLYDGVASLSIG
;
A
#
# COMPACT_ATOMS: atom_id res chain seq x y z
N MET A 1 -47.49 1.07 53.88
CA MET A 1 -47.29 0.35 52.62
C MET A 1 -46.33 1.18 51.74
N ILE A 2 -45.08 0.85 51.75
CA ILE A 2 -44.02 1.55 50.94
C ILE A 2 -43.81 0.75 49.67
N ARG A 3 -44.15 1.33 48.52
CA ARG A 3 -43.94 0.74 47.20
C ARG A 3 -42.50 1.06 46.76
N TYR A 4 -41.63 0.06 46.71
CA TYR A 4 -40.31 0.18 46.11
C TYR A 4 -40.43 0.10 44.60
N ILE A 5 -40.10 1.20 43.91
CA ILE A 5 -39.96 1.24 42.45
C ILE A 5 -38.51 0.82 42.16
N LEU A 6 -38.33 -0.40 41.62
CA LEU A 6 -37.07 -0.87 41.09
C LEU A 6 -36.86 -0.23 39.70
N ILE A 7 -36.00 0.78 39.62
CA ILE A 7 -35.54 1.32 38.36
C ILE A 7 -34.38 0.43 37.89
N GLY A 8 -34.69 -0.49 36.98
CA GLY A 8 -33.64 -1.28 36.27
C GLY A 8 -32.87 -0.38 35.33
N LEU A 9 -31.62 -0.06 35.69
CA LEU A 9 -30.68 0.62 34.79
C LEU A 9 -30.22 -0.39 33.70
N LEU A 10 -30.81 -0.32 32.51
CA LEU A 10 -30.32 -1.03 31.35
C LEU A 10 -29.02 -0.34 30.88
N LEU A 11 -27.90 -0.82 31.35
CA LEU A 11 -26.57 -0.51 30.76
C LEU A 11 -26.50 -1.17 29.38
N CYS A 12 -26.91 -0.42 28.35
CA CYS A 12 -26.64 -0.76 26.97
C CYS A 12 -25.10 -0.61 26.73
N GLY A 13 -24.36 -1.68 26.99
CA GLY A 13 -22.96 -1.75 26.64
C GLY A 13 -22.83 -1.67 25.10
N GLN A 14 -22.46 -0.50 24.60
CA GLN A 14 -22.09 -0.37 23.19
C GLN A 14 -20.80 -1.15 22.99
N ALA A 15 -20.89 -2.34 22.40
CA ALA A 15 -19.75 -3.06 21.91
C ALA A 15 -19.12 -2.21 20.79
N ILE A 16 -17.98 -1.58 21.06
CA ILE A 16 -17.20 -0.89 20.04
C ILE A 16 -16.63 -2.02 19.14
N SER A 17 -17.32 -2.29 18.05
CA SER A 17 -16.81 -3.19 17.00
C SER A 17 -15.72 -2.45 16.26
N PHE A 18 -14.47 -2.78 16.55
CA PHE A 18 -13.36 -2.39 15.69
C PHE A 18 -13.46 -3.21 14.40
N ALA A 19 -13.76 -2.56 13.30
CA ALA A 19 -13.72 -3.20 12.00
C ALA A 19 -12.27 -3.68 11.73
N GLN A 20 -12.08 -5.00 11.67
CA GLN A 20 -10.78 -5.58 11.36
C GLN A 20 -10.46 -5.32 9.89
N ILE A 21 -9.26 -4.78 9.61
CA ILE A 21 -8.80 -4.59 8.23
C ILE A 21 -8.48 -5.98 7.64
N ILE A 22 -9.12 -6.28 6.52
CA ILE A 22 -8.83 -7.48 5.73
C ILE A 22 -7.80 -7.09 4.66
N TYR A 23 -6.63 -7.75 4.67
CA TYR A 23 -5.57 -7.51 3.72
C TYR A 23 -5.64 -8.50 2.56
N HIS A 24 -5.56 -7.97 1.34
CA HIS A 24 -5.50 -8.74 0.10
C HIS A 24 -4.09 -8.63 -0.48
N ASP A 25 -3.53 -9.76 -0.94
CA ASP A 25 -2.25 -9.74 -1.64
C ASP A 25 -2.35 -8.87 -2.89
N ALA A 26 -1.38 -7.98 -3.08
CA ALA A 26 -1.38 -7.07 -4.22
C ALA A 26 -1.17 -7.79 -5.56
N SER A 27 -0.78 -9.06 -5.56
CA SER A 27 -0.75 -9.90 -6.76
C SER A 27 -2.13 -10.13 -7.39
N ASN A 28 -3.20 -9.97 -6.60
CA ASN A 28 -4.58 -10.08 -7.08
C ASN A 28 -5.06 -8.87 -7.89
N PHE A 29 -4.25 -7.81 -7.97
CA PHE A 29 -4.59 -6.57 -8.67
C PHE A 29 -3.67 -6.32 -9.85
N PRO A 30 -4.10 -5.58 -10.89
CA PRO A 30 -3.26 -5.20 -12.01
C PRO A 30 -2.00 -4.44 -11.57
N LEU A 31 -0.85 -4.86 -12.09
CA LEU A 31 0.41 -4.15 -12.00
C LEU A 31 0.64 -3.36 -13.29
N LEU A 32 0.84 -2.05 -13.18
CA LEU A 32 1.13 -1.16 -14.29
C LEU A 32 2.60 -0.76 -14.29
N GLY A 33 3.11 -0.34 -15.44
CA GLY A 33 4.46 0.20 -15.59
C GLY A 33 5.58 -0.85 -15.63
N LYS A 34 5.26 -2.15 -15.60
CA LYS A 34 6.22 -3.22 -15.81
C LYS A 34 6.54 -3.34 -17.31
N ALA A 35 7.82 -3.27 -17.66
CA ALA A 35 8.25 -3.27 -19.06
C ALA A 35 8.20 -4.67 -19.71
N THR A 36 8.22 -5.75 -18.92
CA THR A 36 8.26 -7.13 -19.40
C THR A 36 7.71 -8.10 -18.36
N GLU A 37 7.03 -9.14 -18.84
CA GLU A 37 6.64 -10.28 -18.00
C GLU A 37 7.72 -11.38 -17.90
N ALA A 38 8.83 -11.23 -18.60
CA ALA A 38 9.95 -12.17 -18.59
C ALA A 38 10.85 -12.04 -17.34
N ASN A 39 10.26 -11.66 -16.20
CA ASN A 39 10.89 -11.57 -14.89
C ASN A 39 10.08 -12.39 -13.88
N SER A 40 10.73 -13.32 -13.17
CA SER A 40 10.10 -14.13 -12.14
C SER A 40 9.68 -13.32 -10.91
N ALA A 41 10.39 -12.22 -10.62
CA ALA A 41 10.06 -11.32 -9.53
C ALA A 41 9.06 -10.26 -10.00
N ARG A 42 7.85 -10.26 -9.40
CA ARG A 42 6.74 -9.42 -9.81
C ARG A 42 7.08 -7.92 -9.87
N TYR A 43 7.83 -7.42 -8.90
CA TYR A 43 8.08 -5.99 -8.71
C TYR A 43 9.48 -5.53 -9.17
N GLU A 44 10.19 -6.35 -9.94
CA GLU A 44 11.47 -6.01 -10.57
C GLU A 44 11.28 -5.66 -12.06
N ARG A 45 12.14 -4.78 -12.60
CA ARG A 45 11.93 -4.17 -13.92
C ARG A 45 12.54 -4.95 -15.08
N PHE A 46 13.75 -5.55 -14.89
CA PHE A 46 14.47 -6.21 -15.97
C PHE A 46 14.07 -7.68 -16.10
N PRO A 47 14.09 -8.24 -17.32
CA PRO A 47 13.95 -9.68 -17.52
C PRO A 47 15.10 -10.45 -16.90
N ASP A 48 14.84 -11.66 -16.40
CA ASP A 48 15.83 -12.52 -15.73
C ASP A 48 17.03 -12.85 -16.62
N SER A 49 16.85 -12.88 -17.95
CA SER A 49 17.91 -13.11 -18.93
C SER A 49 19.05 -12.09 -18.88
N LEU A 50 18.78 -10.86 -18.40
CA LEU A 50 19.81 -9.82 -18.27
C LEU A 50 20.68 -9.97 -17.01
N ARG A 51 20.32 -10.85 -16.07
CA ARG A 51 21.02 -10.99 -14.79
C ARG A 51 22.49 -11.28 -14.94
N ASN A 52 22.84 -12.22 -15.83
CA ASN A 52 24.21 -12.71 -15.97
C ASN A 52 25.06 -11.88 -16.93
N ILE A 53 24.45 -11.00 -17.73
CA ILE A 53 25.14 -10.14 -18.71
C ILE A 53 25.20 -8.68 -18.29
N SER A 54 24.41 -8.29 -17.27
CA SER A 54 24.43 -6.94 -16.71
C SER A 54 25.54 -6.80 -15.67
N ARG A 55 26.15 -5.60 -15.61
CA ARG A 55 27.03 -5.26 -14.48
C ARG A 55 26.22 -5.26 -13.18
N SER A 56 26.80 -5.74 -12.07
CA SER A 56 26.13 -5.87 -10.77
C SER A 56 25.42 -4.59 -10.29
N PRO A 57 26.00 -3.36 -10.40
CA PRO A 57 25.29 -2.14 -10.01
C PRO A 57 24.04 -1.89 -10.85
N LEU A 58 24.08 -2.14 -12.16
CA LEU A 58 22.92 -1.99 -13.05
C LEU A 58 21.83 -3.01 -12.72
N TRP A 59 22.23 -4.28 -12.50
CA TRP A 59 21.29 -5.31 -12.07
C TRP A 59 20.61 -4.94 -10.75
N ASN A 60 21.35 -4.48 -9.75
CA ASN A 60 20.79 -4.08 -8.46
C ASN A 60 19.79 -2.91 -8.61
N LEU A 61 20.09 -1.89 -9.42
CA LEU A 61 19.18 -0.79 -9.70
C LEU A 61 17.93 -1.24 -10.45
N SER A 62 18.02 -2.25 -11.31
CA SER A 62 16.86 -2.79 -12.05
C SER A 62 15.84 -3.49 -11.17
N ARG A 63 16.24 -3.90 -9.96
CA ARG A 63 15.37 -4.54 -8.97
C ARG A 63 14.54 -3.54 -8.14
N ASN A 64 14.81 -2.25 -8.28
CA ASN A 64 13.94 -1.20 -7.72
C ASN A 64 12.62 -1.15 -8.50
N SER A 65 11.53 -0.82 -7.79
CA SER A 65 10.16 -0.86 -8.33
C SER A 65 9.71 0.45 -8.99
N ALA A 66 10.66 1.37 -9.26
CA ALA A 66 10.36 2.68 -9.83
C ALA A 66 9.52 2.62 -11.12
N GLY A 67 8.49 3.45 -11.20
CA GLY A 67 7.59 3.53 -12.35
C GLY A 67 6.48 2.48 -12.37
N MET A 68 6.47 1.54 -11.45
CA MET A 68 5.38 0.57 -11.30
C MET A 68 4.33 1.05 -10.31
N ALA A 69 3.08 0.65 -10.55
CA ALA A 69 1.96 0.94 -9.67
C ALA A 69 0.94 -0.20 -9.65
N ILE A 70 0.26 -0.37 -8.54
CA ILE A 70 -0.90 -1.26 -8.40
C ILE A 70 -2.17 -0.43 -8.60
N ARG A 71 -3.05 -0.88 -9.50
CA ARG A 71 -4.36 -0.26 -9.75
C ARG A 71 -5.46 -1.10 -9.13
N PHE A 72 -6.35 -0.49 -8.34
CA PHE A 72 -7.44 -1.19 -7.68
C PHE A 72 -8.66 -0.29 -7.46
N ARG A 73 -9.81 -0.90 -7.17
CA ARG A 73 -11.02 -0.20 -6.75
C ARG A 73 -11.42 -0.61 -5.35
N SER A 74 -11.98 0.34 -4.61
CA SER A 74 -12.49 0.10 -3.26
C SER A 74 -13.59 1.09 -2.92
N ASN A 75 -14.58 0.62 -2.13
CA ASN A 75 -15.57 1.43 -1.44
C ASN A 75 -15.32 1.51 0.07
N SER A 76 -14.14 1.09 0.52
CA SER A 76 -13.75 1.09 1.93
C SER A 76 -13.68 2.51 2.49
N THR A 77 -13.88 2.62 3.80
CA THR A 77 -13.75 3.89 4.55
C THR A 77 -12.31 4.22 4.92
N GLN A 78 -11.37 3.28 4.66
CA GLN A 78 -9.94 3.46 4.85
C GLN A 78 -9.15 2.60 3.85
N ILE A 79 -7.92 3.02 3.57
CA ILE A 79 -6.95 2.24 2.80
C ILE A 79 -5.69 2.08 3.64
N ALA A 80 -5.29 0.85 3.86
CA ALA A 80 -4.08 0.49 4.58
C ALA A 80 -3.19 -0.42 3.72
N VAL A 81 -1.90 -0.44 4.02
CA VAL A 81 -0.92 -1.26 3.31
C VAL A 81 0.00 -1.97 4.28
N LYS A 82 0.44 -3.16 3.91
CA LYS A 82 1.59 -3.85 4.49
C LYS A 82 2.56 -4.16 3.37
N TRP A 83 3.84 -3.81 3.54
CA TRP A 83 4.85 -4.12 2.54
C TRP A 83 6.20 -4.43 3.17
N GLU A 84 6.99 -5.19 2.44
CA GLU A 84 8.39 -5.43 2.74
C GLU A 84 9.23 -4.86 1.60
N ASN A 85 10.19 -4.00 1.96
CA ASN A 85 11.19 -3.49 1.03
C ASN A 85 12.21 -4.58 0.71
N LEU A 86 12.67 -4.64 -0.52
CA LEU A 86 13.65 -5.65 -0.95
C LEU A 86 15.01 -5.44 -0.28
N PHE A 87 15.49 -4.19 -0.22
CA PHE A 87 16.83 -3.85 0.27
C PHE A 87 16.83 -3.08 1.58
N ASN A 88 15.83 -2.23 1.85
CA ASN A 88 15.79 -1.25 2.93
C ASN A 88 16.84 -0.12 2.73
N ASN A 89 16.91 0.41 1.52
CA ASN A 89 17.87 1.44 1.14
C ASN A 89 17.67 2.76 1.91
N HIS A 90 18.77 3.46 2.16
CA HIS A 90 18.81 4.83 2.66
C HIS A 90 19.67 5.68 1.73
N MET A 91 19.24 6.91 1.46
CA MET A 91 19.96 7.83 0.59
C MET A 91 20.24 9.14 1.34
N ASN A 92 21.44 9.69 1.17
CA ASN A 92 21.84 10.91 1.87
C ASN A 92 21.18 12.20 1.32
N HIS A 93 20.55 12.13 0.15
CA HIS A 93 19.94 13.26 -0.57
C HIS A 93 18.43 13.10 -0.77
N MET A 94 17.82 12.02 -0.24
CA MET A 94 16.39 11.76 -0.35
C MET A 94 15.87 11.17 0.96
N THR A 95 14.67 11.59 1.37
CA THR A 95 14.01 11.04 2.55
C THR A 95 13.61 9.59 2.33
N ASP A 96 13.46 8.82 3.40
CA ASP A 96 13.02 7.41 3.33
C ASP A 96 11.65 7.26 2.66
N VAL A 97 10.73 8.21 2.82
CA VAL A 97 9.44 8.16 2.13
C VAL A 97 9.60 8.29 0.61
N GLY A 98 10.52 9.11 0.13
CA GLY A 98 10.82 9.20 -1.30
C GLY A 98 11.61 8.01 -1.84
N THR A 99 12.48 7.42 -1.00
CA THR A 99 13.32 6.28 -1.39
C THR A 99 12.52 4.98 -1.45
N LYS A 100 11.76 4.67 -0.41
CA LYS A 100 11.15 3.34 -0.16
C LYS A 100 9.70 3.37 0.34
N GLY A 101 9.03 4.53 0.28
CA GLY A 101 7.59 4.68 0.56
C GLY A 101 6.71 4.29 -0.61
N LEU A 102 5.39 4.31 -0.35
CA LEU A 102 4.36 4.07 -1.36
C LEU A 102 3.46 5.30 -1.44
N ASP A 103 3.08 5.71 -2.66
CA ASP A 103 2.25 6.90 -2.89
C ASP A 103 0.88 6.51 -3.45
N LEU A 104 -0.18 6.90 -2.75
CA LEU A 104 -1.56 6.65 -3.15
C LEU A 104 -2.13 7.84 -3.92
N TYR A 105 -2.71 7.55 -5.08
CA TYR A 105 -3.50 8.47 -5.89
C TYR A 105 -4.93 7.95 -6.04
N CYS A 106 -5.89 8.86 -6.22
CA CYS A 106 -7.29 8.57 -6.46
C CYS A 106 -7.74 9.23 -7.76
N LEU A 107 -8.43 8.46 -8.62
CA LEU A 107 -9.04 8.96 -9.84
C LEU A 107 -10.25 9.84 -9.49
N GLN A 108 -10.26 11.06 -9.99
CA GLN A 108 -11.35 12.01 -9.82
C GLN A 108 -12.41 11.86 -10.93
N GLU A 109 -13.60 12.41 -10.72
CA GLU A 109 -14.71 12.36 -11.69
C GLU A 109 -14.38 13.04 -13.03
N ASN A 110 -13.47 14.02 -13.01
CA ASN A 110 -12.97 14.70 -14.22
C ASN A 110 -11.88 13.92 -14.98
N GLY A 111 -11.50 12.73 -14.51
CA GLY A 111 -10.48 11.89 -15.13
C GLY A 111 -9.05 12.14 -14.61
N ASP A 112 -8.84 13.13 -13.72
CA ASP A 112 -7.52 13.43 -13.16
C ASP A 112 -7.15 12.48 -12.02
N TRP A 113 -5.89 12.08 -11.97
CA TRP A 113 -5.31 11.42 -10.82
C TRP A 113 -4.82 12.45 -9.80
N ARG A 114 -5.32 12.38 -8.57
CA ARG A 114 -4.89 13.26 -7.49
C ARG A 114 -4.20 12.48 -6.38
N PHE A 115 -3.07 13.03 -5.92
CA PHE A 115 -2.35 12.53 -4.77
C PHE A 115 -3.24 12.56 -3.53
N VAL A 116 -3.23 11.45 -2.78
CA VAL A 116 -3.98 11.28 -1.54
C VAL A 116 -3.04 11.41 -0.34
N ASN A 117 -2.06 10.51 -0.24
CA ASN A 117 -1.07 10.48 0.84
C ASN A 117 0.01 9.43 0.53
N SER A 118 1.09 9.43 1.34
CA SER A 118 2.16 8.45 1.27
C SER A 118 2.14 7.50 2.47
N ALA A 119 2.40 6.21 2.23
CA ALA A 119 2.76 5.28 3.27
C ALA A 119 4.25 5.43 3.62
N ARG A 120 4.54 5.85 4.85
CA ARG A 120 5.90 6.14 5.32
C ARG A 120 6.57 4.89 5.86
N PRO A 121 7.71 4.48 5.31
CA PRO A 121 8.46 3.35 5.83
C PRO A 121 9.17 3.72 7.15
N THR A 122 9.23 2.77 8.06
CA THR A 122 9.98 2.89 9.33
C THR A 122 11.03 1.79 9.49
N ALA A 123 10.92 0.73 8.68
CA ALA A 123 11.80 -0.43 8.70
C ALA A 123 11.83 -1.12 7.33
N LYS A 124 12.41 -2.30 7.26
CA LYS A 124 12.31 -3.17 6.08
C LYS A 124 10.89 -3.67 5.87
N THR A 125 10.23 -4.13 6.93
CA THR A 125 8.80 -4.54 6.93
C THR A 125 7.95 -3.46 7.56
N ASN A 126 6.90 -3.06 6.88
CA ASN A 126 6.11 -1.87 7.20
C ASN A 126 4.61 -2.16 7.19
N SER A 127 3.88 -1.36 7.97
CA SER A 127 2.42 -1.30 7.95
C SER A 127 1.98 0.14 8.16
N ALA A 128 1.05 0.63 7.35
CA ALA A 128 0.55 2.00 7.45
C ALA A 128 -0.91 2.08 7.00
N THR A 129 -1.72 2.89 7.69
CA THR A 129 -2.99 3.39 7.16
C THR A 129 -2.68 4.65 6.36
N ILE A 130 -2.94 4.63 5.06
CA ILE A 130 -2.66 5.77 4.16
C ILE A 130 -3.74 6.84 4.31
N ILE A 131 -5.01 6.42 4.35
CA ILE A 131 -6.17 7.28 4.53
C ILE A 131 -7.24 6.54 5.30
N ALA A 132 -8.00 7.27 6.15
CA ALA A 132 -9.12 6.77 6.92
C ALA A 132 -10.28 7.78 6.93
N ASN A 133 -11.41 7.38 7.52
CA ASN A 133 -12.61 8.19 7.66
C ASN A 133 -13.20 8.69 6.33
N MET A 134 -13.04 7.91 5.26
CA MET A 134 -13.66 8.19 3.97
C MET A 134 -15.14 7.84 4.00
N GLN A 135 -15.91 8.52 3.15
CA GLN A 135 -17.27 8.09 2.84
C GLN A 135 -17.24 6.79 2.02
N PRO A 136 -18.11 5.80 2.29
CA PRO A 136 -18.18 4.54 1.55
C PRO A 136 -18.73 4.79 0.14
N LYS A 137 -17.83 5.07 -0.78
CA LYS A 137 -18.10 5.28 -2.21
C LYS A 137 -17.03 4.55 -3.01
N GLU A 138 -17.45 3.81 -4.05
CA GLU A 138 -16.48 3.18 -4.95
C GLU A 138 -15.60 4.24 -5.62
N ARG A 139 -14.30 4.07 -5.49
CA ARG A 139 -13.27 4.90 -6.11
C ARG A 139 -12.18 4.01 -6.69
N GLU A 140 -11.49 4.54 -7.67
CA GLU A 140 -10.36 3.90 -8.28
C GLU A 140 -9.07 4.54 -7.77
N TYR A 141 -8.10 3.68 -7.42
CA TYR A 141 -6.85 4.07 -6.82
C TYR A 141 -5.66 3.55 -7.62
N MET A 142 -4.55 4.28 -7.53
CA MET A 142 -3.24 3.89 -8.02
C MET A 142 -2.24 4.04 -6.90
N LEU A 143 -1.58 2.93 -6.53
CA LEU A 143 -0.56 2.88 -5.50
C LEU A 143 0.81 2.73 -6.18
N TYR A 144 1.57 3.82 -6.25
CA TYR A 144 2.92 3.82 -6.80
C TYR A 144 3.90 3.17 -5.85
N LEU A 145 4.81 2.38 -6.43
CA LEU A 145 5.83 1.63 -5.72
C LEU A 145 7.10 2.46 -5.52
N PRO A 146 8.05 2.03 -4.63
CA PRO A 146 9.24 2.78 -4.28
C PRO A 146 10.12 3.17 -5.47
N LEU A 147 10.74 4.36 -5.40
CA LEU A 147 11.63 4.86 -6.46
C LEU A 147 13.03 4.23 -6.41
N TYR A 148 13.60 4.08 -5.22
CA TYR A 148 14.99 3.62 -5.01
C TYR A 148 15.08 2.41 -4.08
N ASP A 149 13.99 1.64 -3.98
CA ASP A 149 13.97 0.32 -3.38
C ASP A 149 13.07 -0.62 -4.20
N GLY A 150 13.21 -1.89 -4.01
CA GLY A 150 12.28 -2.90 -4.52
C GLY A 150 11.21 -3.25 -3.49
N VAL A 151 10.17 -3.92 -3.95
CA VAL A 151 9.13 -4.52 -3.11
C VAL A 151 9.30 -6.03 -3.13
N ALA A 152 9.44 -6.65 -1.96
CA ALA A 152 9.47 -8.10 -1.81
C ALA A 152 8.04 -8.66 -1.65
N SER A 153 7.20 -7.99 -0.85
CA SER A 153 5.78 -8.35 -0.67
C SER A 153 4.93 -7.09 -0.45
N LEU A 154 3.66 -7.15 -0.85
CA LEU A 154 2.70 -6.05 -0.69
C LEU A 154 1.30 -6.60 -0.51
N SER A 155 0.57 -6.06 0.47
CA SER A 155 -0.85 -6.30 0.68
C SER A 155 -1.59 -4.98 0.91
N ILE A 156 -2.84 -4.91 0.42
CA ILE A 156 -3.72 -3.74 0.50
C ILE A 156 -4.95 -4.13 1.32
N GLY A 157 -5.32 -3.30 2.29
CA GLY A 157 -6.48 -3.48 3.16
C GLY A 157 -7.35 -2.23 3.26
#